data_6bc01e675e39e063fa94be83241d82e9
#
_entry.id   6bc01e675e39e063fa94be83241d82e9
#
_cell.length_a   1.000
_cell.length_b   1.000
_cell.length_c   1.000
_cell.angle_alpha   90.00
_cell.angle_beta   90.00
_cell.angle_gamma   90.00
#
_symmetry.space_group_name_H-M   'P 1'
#
loop_
_entity.id
_entity.type
_entity.pdbx_description
1 polymer ?
#
loop_
_entity_poly.entity_id
_entity_poly.type
_entity_poly.pdbx_seq_one_letter_code
_entity_poly.pdbx_strand_id
1 'polypeptide(L)'
;MKKFERVKAVVSLDAIAHNFEEMKKNIADGTRIVAVIKADGYGHGAEAISRLIEDYEYIWGFATATAEEAIQLKDAGIEKPVLILGLVFEEYFQELIRKDVRLTVCEYDVAKILSDEAVRQGRQVHIHIALDTGCLLYTSPSPRDTR
;
A
#
# COMPACT_ATOMS: atom_id res chain seq x y z
N MET A 1 15.13 16.70 -31.81
CA MET A 1 13.71 16.94 -32.19
C MET A 1 12.95 17.33 -30.92
N LYS A 2 12.36 18.53 -30.82
CA LYS A 2 11.47 18.88 -29.70
C LYS A 2 10.23 17.97 -29.74
N LYS A 3 10.05 17.15 -28.71
CA LYS A 3 8.84 16.35 -28.53
C LYS A 3 7.74 17.33 -28.13
N PHE A 4 6.76 17.54 -28.98
CA PHE A 4 5.57 18.33 -28.63
C PHE A 4 4.64 17.45 -27.80
N GLU A 5 4.55 17.72 -26.49
CA GLU A 5 3.61 17.08 -25.60
C GLU A 5 2.24 17.76 -25.76
N ARG A 6 1.25 16.99 -26.19
CA ARG A 6 -0.12 17.50 -26.39
C ARG A 6 -0.84 17.76 -25.06
N VAL A 7 -0.49 16.99 -24.03
CA VAL A 7 -1.04 17.10 -22.67
C VAL A 7 0.09 16.78 -21.68
N LYS A 8 0.17 17.54 -20.59
CA LYS A 8 1.15 17.34 -19.54
C LYS A 8 0.50 17.51 -18.18
N ALA A 9 0.66 16.53 -17.30
CA ALA A 9 0.41 16.68 -15.87
C ALA A 9 1.73 17.09 -15.18
N VAL A 10 1.69 18.09 -14.32
CA VAL A 10 2.83 18.54 -13.53
C VAL A 10 2.49 18.33 -12.06
N VAL A 11 3.30 17.54 -11.37
CA VAL A 11 3.16 17.26 -9.94
C VAL A 11 4.29 18.00 -9.20
N SER A 12 3.93 18.79 -8.18
CA SER A 12 4.89 19.47 -7.32
C SER A 12 5.18 18.57 -6.11
N LEU A 13 6.38 18.01 -6.06
CA LEU A 13 6.83 17.22 -4.91
C LEU A 13 6.99 18.11 -3.67
N ASP A 14 7.38 19.36 -3.81
CA ASP A 14 7.48 20.32 -2.70
C ASP A 14 6.10 20.56 -2.04
N ALA A 15 5.04 20.66 -2.84
CA ALA A 15 3.69 20.81 -2.31
C ALA A 15 3.23 19.54 -1.58
N ILE A 16 3.61 18.36 -2.08
CA ILE A 16 3.33 17.09 -1.40
C ILE A 16 4.09 17.01 -0.07
N ALA A 17 5.39 17.33 -0.05
CA ALA A 17 6.18 17.39 1.17
C ALA A 17 5.54 18.33 2.20
N HIS A 18 5.20 19.54 1.78
CA HIS A 18 4.52 20.52 2.64
C HIS A 18 3.22 19.97 3.23
N ASN A 19 2.41 19.25 2.45
CA ASN A 19 1.16 18.67 2.93
C ASN A 19 1.43 17.60 4.03
N PHE A 20 2.46 16.79 3.89
CA PHE A 20 2.84 15.82 4.93
C PHE A 20 3.32 16.51 6.20
N GLU A 21 4.10 17.59 6.09
CA GLU A 21 4.52 18.40 7.24
C GLU A 21 3.31 19.02 7.97
N GLU A 22 2.34 19.54 7.22
CA GLU A 22 1.11 20.08 7.83
C GLU A 22 0.27 18.98 8.49
N MET A 23 0.16 17.81 7.87
CA MET A 23 -0.52 16.66 8.53
C MET A 23 0.18 16.26 9.82
N LYS A 24 1.53 16.25 9.86
CA LYS A 24 2.29 15.92 11.08
C LYS A 24 1.98 16.84 12.23
N LYS A 25 1.74 18.12 12.00
CA LYS A 25 1.38 19.10 13.04
C LYS A 25 0.00 18.83 13.68
N ASN A 26 -0.87 18.10 12.97
CA ASN A 26 -2.25 17.85 13.37
C ASN A 26 -2.49 16.45 13.95
N ILE A 27 -1.45 15.63 14.13
CA ILE A 27 -1.54 14.32 14.76
C ILE A 27 -0.84 14.31 16.12
N ALA A 28 -1.31 13.45 17.02
CA ALA A 28 -0.71 13.31 18.34
C ALA A 28 0.74 12.82 18.27
N ASP A 29 1.54 13.19 19.27
CA ASP A 29 2.91 12.72 19.38
C ASP A 29 2.98 11.20 19.43
N GLY A 30 3.98 10.63 18.73
CA GLY A 30 4.14 9.19 18.58
C GLY A 30 3.23 8.54 17.53
N THR A 31 2.25 9.25 16.98
CA THR A 31 1.45 8.75 15.85
C THR A 31 2.28 8.67 14.58
N ARG A 32 2.16 7.56 13.87
CA ARG A 32 2.80 7.36 12.57
C ARG A 32 1.78 7.27 11.45
N ILE A 33 2.15 7.75 10.28
CA ILE A 33 1.30 7.79 9.09
C ILE A 33 1.61 6.60 8.19
N VAL A 34 0.57 5.94 7.67
CA VAL A 34 0.66 5.07 6.51
C VAL A 34 0.21 5.88 5.29
N ALA A 35 1.12 6.13 4.37
CA ALA A 35 0.82 6.87 3.16
C ALA A 35 0.14 5.96 2.12
N VAL A 36 -1.13 6.24 1.78
CA VAL A 36 -1.86 5.47 0.77
C VAL A 36 -1.50 6.00 -0.61
N ILE A 37 -0.80 5.17 -1.40
CA ILE A 37 -0.24 5.54 -2.70
C ILE A 37 -0.68 4.62 -3.84
N LYS A 38 -1.81 3.95 -3.66
CA LYS A 38 -2.45 3.11 -4.70
C LYS A 38 -2.78 3.91 -5.96
N ALA A 39 -3.04 3.25 -7.06
CA ALA A 39 -3.33 3.84 -8.37
C ALA A 39 -2.26 4.89 -8.77
N ASP A 40 -0.98 4.49 -8.67
CA ASP A 40 0.18 5.35 -8.93
C ASP A 40 0.13 6.67 -8.13
N GLY A 41 -0.12 6.57 -6.80
CA GLY A 41 -0.29 7.73 -5.94
C GLY A 41 -1.47 8.62 -6.38
N TYR A 42 -2.58 7.98 -6.80
CA TYR A 42 -3.72 8.65 -7.41
C TYR A 42 -3.34 9.51 -8.63
N GLY A 43 -2.41 9.00 -9.45
CA GLY A 43 -1.88 9.67 -10.62
C GLY A 43 -0.79 10.71 -10.36
N HIS A 44 -0.26 10.76 -9.12
CA HIS A 44 0.81 11.70 -8.75
C HIS A 44 2.20 11.08 -8.77
N GLY A 45 2.31 9.76 -9.03
CA GLY A 45 3.58 9.05 -9.08
C GLY A 45 3.94 8.40 -7.73
N ALA A 46 3.54 7.12 -7.54
CA ALA A 46 3.74 6.41 -6.28
C ALA A 46 5.21 6.31 -5.88
N GLU A 47 6.09 5.96 -6.82
CA GLU A 47 7.54 5.86 -6.56
C GLU A 47 8.14 7.20 -6.13
N ALA A 48 7.82 8.29 -6.86
CA ALA A 48 8.35 9.60 -6.56
C ALA A 48 7.92 10.12 -5.18
N ILE A 49 6.65 9.89 -4.81
CA ILE A 49 6.13 10.23 -3.49
C ILE A 49 6.80 9.38 -2.42
N SER A 50 6.92 8.07 -2.63
CA SER A 50 7.52 7.17 -1.64
C SER A 50 8.96 7.56 -1.34
N ARG A 51 9.78 7.81 -2.37
CA ARG A 51 11.16 8.25 -2.20
C ARG A 51 11.26 9.61 -1.49
N LEU A 52 10.31 10.51 -1.73
CA LEU A 52 10.28 11.83 -1.11
C LEU A 52 10.11 11.76 0.41
N ILE A 53 9.21 10.88 0.88
CA ILE A 53 8.80 10.85 2.28
C ILE A 53 9.32 9.63 3.04
N GLU A 54 10.07 8.73 2.40
CA GLU A 54 10.58 7.52 3.03
C GLU A 54 11.43 7.80 4.26
N ASP A 55 12.24 8.84 4.24
CA ASP A 55 13.13 9.20 5.35
C ASP A 55 12.41 9.92 6.51
N TYR A 56 11.12 10.26 6.35
CA TYR A 56 10.39 10.92 7.44
C TYR A 56 10.09 9.93 8.57
N GLU A 57 10.53 10.22 9.79
CA GLU A 57 10.39 9.33 10.95
C GLU A 57 8.93 9.00 11.28
N TYR A 58 8.03 9.94 11.02
CA TYR A 58 6.59 9.77 11.26
C TYR A 58 5.87 8.98 10.15
N ILE A 59 6.53 8.68 9.04
CA ILE A 59 5.99 7.74 8.04
C ILE A 59 6.34 6.33 8.47
N TRP A 60 5.32 5.52 8.79
CA TRP A 60 5.49 4.12 9.12
C TRP A 60 5.77 3.28 7.87
N GLY A 61 5.09 3.59 6.78
CA GLY A 61 5.17 2.85 5.52
C GLY A 61 4.13 3.32 4.52
N PHE A 62 3.91 2.50 3.52
CA PHE A 62 3.06 2.79 2.39
C PHE A 62 1.92 1.78 2.28
N ALA A 63 0.80 2.18 1.65
CA ALA A 63 -0.28 1.26 1.36
C ALA A 63 -0.68 1.32 -0.10
N THR A 64 -0.86 0.14 -0.69
CA THR A 64 -1.26 -0.08 -2.08
C THR A 64 -2.59 -0.85 -2.15
N ALA A 65 -3.16 -0.99 -3.34
CA ALA A 65 -4.38 -1.77 -3.53
C ALA A 65 -4.07 -3.19 -4.03
N THR A 66 -3.03 -3.38 -4.83
CA THR A 66 -2.73 -4.63 -5.52
C THR A 66 -1.32 -5.15 -5.24
N ALA A 67 -1.09 -6.40 -5.58
CA ALA A 67 0.21 -7.05 -5.48
C ALA A 67 1.25 -6.37 -6.39
N GLU A 68 0.87 -6.05 -7.61
CA GLU A 68 1.75 -5.45 -8.61
C GLU A 68 2.26 -4.08 -8.16
N GLU A 69 1.38 -3.25 -7.59
CA GLU A 69 1.78 -1.95 -7.05
C GLU A 69 2.80 -2.09 -5.91
N ALA A 70 2.58 -3.06 -5.01
CA ALA A 70 3.50 -3.31 -3.90
C ALA A 70 4.85 -3.85 -4.40
N ILE A 71 4.83 -4.77 -5.37
CA ILE A 71 6.03 -5.32 -6.01
C ILE A 71 6.82 -4.20 -6.69
N GLN A 72 6.15 -3.33 -7.44
CA GLN A 72 6.78 -2.19 -8.12
C GLN A 72 7.53 -1.28 -7.12
N LEU A 73 6.94 -0.98 -5.97
CA LEU A 73 7.60 -0.17 -4.94
C LEU A 73 8.83 -0.88 -4.36
N LYS A 74 8.72 -2.17 -4.06
CA LYS A 74 9.84 -2.95 -3.55
C LYS A 74 10.96 -3.09 -4.58
N ASP A 75 10.64 -3.22 -5.86
CA ASP A 75 11.63 -3.24 -6.94
C ASP A 75 12.28 -1.87 -7.17
N ALA A 76 11.56 -0.79 -6.89
CA ALA A 76 12.11 0.56 -6.85
C ALA A 76 13.04 0.81 -5.65
N GLY A 77 13.20 -0.17 -4.73
CA GLY A 77 14.11 -0.09 -3.59
C GLY A 77 13.52 0.58 -2.36
N ILE A 78 12.20 0.70 -2.25
CA ILE A 78 11.54 1.22 -1.05
C ILE A 78 11.70 0.23 0.09
N GLU A 79 12.38 0.65 1.16
CA GLU A 79 12.72 -0.19 2.32
C GLU A 79 11.59 -0.24 3.35
N LYS A 80 10.89 0.89 3.55
CA LYS A 80 9.78 0.94 4.51
C LYS A 80 8.70 -0.12 4.22
N PRO A 81 7.91 -0.50 5.24
CA PRO A 81 6.82 -1.45 5.06
C PRO A 81 5.85 -1.04 3.96
N VAL A 82 5.46 -1.99 3.14
CA VAL A 82 4.39 -1.82 2.15
C VAL A 82 3.25 -2.77 2.53
N LEU A 83 2.04 -2.21 2.69
CA LEU A 83 0.82 -2.94 3.03
C LEU A 83 -0.12 -2.95 1.82
N ILE A 84 -0.58 -4.14 1.43
CA ILE A 84 -1.65 -4.27 0.44
C ILE A 84 -2.99 -4.24 1.17
N LEU A 85 -3.84 -3.26 0.83
CA LEU A 85 -5.15 -3.07 1.44
C LEU A 85 -6.24 -4.01 0.87
N GLY A 86 -6.05 -4.44 -0.39
CA GLY A 86 -6.96 -5.34 -1.08
C GLY A 86 -6.67 -6.81 -0.79
N LEU A 87 -7.55 -7.68 -1.30
CA LEU A 87 -7.31 -9.12 -1.32
C LEU A 87 -6.24 -9.45 -2.36
N VAL A 88 -5.44 -10.46 -2.06
CA VAL A 88 -4.33 -10.92 -2.91
C VAL A 88 -4.56 -12.37 -3.28
N PHE A 89 -4.33 -12.72 -4.55
CA PHE A 89 -4.39 -14.09 -5.03
C PHE A 89 -3.13 -14.88 -4.63
N GLU A 90 -3.30 -16.19 -4.43
CA GLU A 90 -2.26 -17.09 -3.94
C GLU A 90 -1.01 -17.11 -4.83
N GLU A 91 -1.17 -16.90 -6.13
CA GLU A 91 -0.06 -16.86 -7.09
C GLU A 91 1.00 -15.80 -6.76
N TYR A 92 0.64 -14.74 -6.03
CA TYR A 92 1.57 -13.69 -5.60
C TYR A 92 2.25 -13.98 -4.25
N PHE A 93 1.75 -14.91 -3.44
CA PHE A 93 2.21 -15.10 -2.06
C PHE A 93 3.71 -15.33 -1.97
N GLN A 94 4.23 -16.18 -2.85
CA GLN A 94 5.66 -16.49 -2.87
C GLN A 94 6.52 -15.24 -3.03
N GLU A 95 6.19 -14.39 -3.97
CA GLU A 95 6.95 -13.19 -4.27
C GLU A 95 6.78 -12.13 -3.18
N LEU A 96 5.57 -11.92 -2.70
CA LEU A 96 5.27 -10.92 -1.66
C LEU A 96 5.94 -11.25 -0.34
N ILE A 97 5.99 -12.52 0.07
CA ILE A 97 6.72 -12.97 1.26
C ILE A 97 8.22 -12.74 1.07
N ARG A 98 8.76 -13.07 -0.10
CA ARG A 98 10.17 -12.83 -0.43
C ARG A 98 10.56 -11.35 -0.34
N LYS A 99 9.67 -10.45 -0.73
CA LYS A 99 9.86 -9.00 -0.72
C LYS A 99 9.46 -8.32 0.59
N ASP A 100 9.05 -9.08 1.62
CA ASP A 100 8.58 -8.57 2.91
C ASP A 100 7.42 -7.56 2.76
N VAL A 101 6.46 -7.90 1.92
CA VAL A 101 5.23 -7.13 1.77
C VAL A 101 4.21 -7.61 2.80
N ARG A 102 3.48 -6.68 3.41
CA ARG A 102 2.41 -6.97 4.37
C ARG A 102 1.09 -7.17 3.64
N LEU A 103 0.34 -8.19 4.07
CA LEU A 103 -0.90 -8.58 3.41
C LEU A 103 -2.10 -8.38 4.33
N THR A 104 -3.19 -7.92 3.75
CA THR A 104 -4.48 -7.90 4.43
C THR A 104 -5.17 -9.25 4.28
N VAL A 105 -5.62 -9.82 5.40
CA VAL A 105 -6.26 -11.14 5.46
C VAL A 105 -7.58 -11.03 6.20
N CYS A 106 -8.63 -11.59 5.64
CA CYS A 106 -9.98 -11.64 6.23
C CYS A 106 -10.49 -13.08 6.48
N GLU A 107 -9.76 -14.09 5.99
CA GLU A 107 -10.15 -15.50 6.07
C GLU A 107 -9.05 -16.35 6.69
N TYR A 108 -9.46 -17.31 7.53
CA TYR A 108 -8.53 -18.21 8.21
C TYR A 108 -7.73 -19.09 7.24
N ASP A 109 -8.38 -19.61 6.20
CA ASP A 109 -7.74 -20.48 5.23
C ASP A 109 -6.63 -19.75 4.45
N VAL A 110 -6.87 -18.50 4.08
CA VAL A 110 -5.84 -17.64 3.45
C VAL A 110 -4.67 -17.43 4.39
N ALA A 111 -4.91 -17.14 5.68
CA ALA A 111 -3.86 -17.00 6.68
C ALA A 111 -3.02 -18.27 6.81
N LYS A 112 -3.66 -19.43 6.76
CA LYS A 112 -3.00 -20.73 6.84
C LYS A 112 -2.10 -20.97 5.61
N ILE A 113 -2.61 -20.75 4.40
CA ILE A 113 -1.83 -20.89 3.16
C ILE A 113 -0.61 -19.96 3.17
N LEU A 114 -0.78 -18.71 3.60
CA LEU A 114 0.33 -17.76 3.77
C LEU A 114 1.36 -18.25 4.78
N SER A 115 0.92 -18.81 5.90
CA SER A 115 1.80 -19.38 6.92
C SER A 115 2.60 -20.56 6.38
N ASP A 116 1.95 -21.48 5.69
CA ASP A 116 2.61 -22.65 5.09
C ASP A 116 3.66 -22.23 4.05
N GLU A 117 3.35 -21.23 3.23
CA GLU A 117 4.28 -20.67 2.25
C GLU A 117 5.45 -19.95 2.93
N ALA A 118 5.22 -19.18 3.99
CA ALA A 118 6.28 -18.52 4.75
C ALA A 118 7.23 -19.55 5.38
N VAL A 119 6.71 -20.63 5.96
CA VAL A 119 7.50 -21.74 6.49
C VAL A 119 8.34 -22.39 5.39
N ARG A 120 7.74 -22.64 4.22
CA ARG A 120 8.47 -23.21 3.06
C ARG A 120 9.66 -22.34 2.63
N GLN A 121 9.53 -21.01 2.73
CA GLN A 121 10.60 -20.06 2.43
C GLN A 121 11.58 -19.84 3.59
N GLY A 122 11.32 -20.37 4.79
CA GLY A 122 12.10 -20.07 6.01
C GLY A 122 12.00 -18.59 6.41
N ARG A 123 10.86 -17.95 6.15
CA ARG A 123 10.60 -16.53 6.40
C ARG A 123 9.40 -16.33 7.31
N GLN A 124 9.25 -15.12 7.82
CA GLN A 124 8.03 -14.65 8.46
C GLN A 124 7.20 -13.87 7.43
N VAL A 125 5.88 -13.97 7.54
CA VAL A 125 4.94 -13.12 6.84
C VAL A 125 4.21 -12.22 7.83
N HIS A 126 4.11 -10.94 7.51
CA HIS A 126 3.37 -9.98 8.30
C HIS A 126 1.97 -9.81 7.71
N ILE A 127 0.95 -10.00 8.51
CA ILE A 127 -0.44 -9.83 8.07
C ILE A 127 -1.16 -8.78 8.90
N HIS A 128 -2.14 -8.13 8.29
CA HIS A 128 -3.12 -7.29 8.93
C HIS A 128 -4.48 -7.97 8.83
N ILE A 129 -5.12 -8.23 9.97
CA ILE A 129 -6.46 -8.83 9.98
C ILE A 129 -7.46 -7.74 9.64
N ALA A 130 -8.21 -7.95 8.55
CA ALA A 130 -9.30 -7.06 8.17
C ALA A 130 -10.53 -7.36 8.98
N LEU A 131 -11.05 -6.34 9.67
CA LEU A 131 -12.33 -6.38 10.35
C LEU A 131 -13.32 -5.52 9.59
N ASP A 132 -14.52 -6.05 9.35
CA ASP A 132 -15.61 -5.26 8.79
C ASP A 132 -16.15 -4.30 9.86
N THR A 133 -15.83 -3.02 9.67
CA THR A 133 -16.31 -1.94 10.56
C THR A 133 -17.40 -1.10 9.91
N GLY A 134 -18.07 -1.64 8.88
CA GLY A 134 -19.16 -0.96 8.15
C GLY A 134 -18.71 -0.09 6.98
N CYS A 135 -17.58 -0.39 6.36
CA CYS A 135 -17.15 0.29 5.15
C CYS A 135 -18.12 -0.01 4.01
N LEU A 136 -18.75 1.02 3.44
CA LEU A 136 -19.77 0.87 2.40
C LEU A 136 -19.23 0.49 1.01
N LEU A 137 -17.91 0.43 0.83
CA LEU A 137 -17.32 0.14 -0.49
C LEU A 137 -17.29 -1.36 -0.82
N TYR A 138 -17.17 -2.24 0.19
CA TYR A 138 -16.98 -3.68 -0.05
C TYR A 138 -17.50 -4.59 1.08
N THR A 139 -18.37 -4.06 1.91
CA THR A 139 -18.95 -4.83 3.00
C THR A 139 -20.42 -5.05 2.75
N SER A 140 -20.89 -6.22 2.97
CA SER A 140 -22.30 -6.66 2.97
C SER A 140 -23.10 -6.38 1.70
N PRO A 141 -23.85 -7.37 1.21
CA PRO A 141 -24.76 -7.14 0.11
C PRO A 141 -25.75 -6.02 0.46
N SER A 142 -25.73 -4.98 -0.32
CA SER A 142 -26.70 -3.89 -0.22
C SER A 142 -28.07 -4.40 -0.67
N PRO A 143 -29.17 -3.87 -0.13
CA PRO A 143 -30.51 -4.14 -0.68
C PRO A 143 -30.63 -3.82 -2.17
N ARG A 144 -29.67 -3.08 -2.75
CA ARG A 144 -29.57 -2.84 -4.19
C ARG A 144 -28.99 -4.02 -4.96
N ASP A 145 -28.25 -4.90 -4.29
CA ASP A 145 -27.59 -6.06 -4.91
C ASP A 145 -28.52 -7.27 -4.99
N THR A 146 -29.70 -7.20 -4.42
CA THR A 146 -30.72 -8.25 -4.38
C THR A 146 -31.84 -8.09 -5.42
N ARG A 147 -31.58 -7.35 -6.51
CA ARG A 147 -32.53 -7.23 -7.62
C ARG A 147 -32.13 -8.04 -8.83
#